data_5240fdd8d0a32df9a795999836664d67
#
_entry.id   5240fdd8d0a32df9a795999836664d67
#
_cell.length_a   1.000
_cell.length_b   1.000
_cell.length_c   1.000
_cell.angle_alpha   90.00
_cell.angle_beta   90.00
_cell.angle_gamma   90.00
#
_symmetry.space_group_name_H-M   'P 1'
#
loop_
_entity.id
_entity.type
_entity.pdbx_description
1 polymer ?
#
loop_
_entity_poly.entity_id
_entity_poly.type
_entity_poly.pdbx_seq_one_letter_code
_entity_poly.pdbx_strand_id
1 'polypeptide(L)'
;MLVLPEVLTLREASTTLNMLEQSMRADDAATLTVDAAALRSFDTAAVAVLLECRRLARAWNKGFEVRGAPAKLTELVRMYGVDSLLAFAAPPGAAH
;
A
#
# COMPACT_ATOMS: atom_id res chain seq x y z
N MET A 1 -6.02 -10.66 -1.09
CA MET A 1 -5.51 -9.36 -1.56
C MET A 1 -6.17 -8.22 -0.78
N LEU A 2 -5.41 -7.23 -0.44
CA LEU A 2 -5.89 -6.04 0.25
C LEU A 2 -6.21 -4.96 -0.78
N VAL A 3 -7.30 -4.20 -0.59
CA VAL A 3 -7.71 -3.18 -1.56
C VAL A 3 -7.80 -1.83 -0.86
N LEU A 4 -7.13 -0.82 -1.41
CA LEU A 4 -7.24 0.54 -0.91
C LEU A 4 -8.53 1.19 -1.40
N PRO A 5 -9.14 2.07 -0.59
CA PRO A 5 -10.33 2.80 -1.01
C PRO A 5 -10.01 3.87 -2.04
N GLU A 6 -11.02 4.50 -2.60
CA GLU A 6 -10.83 5.61 -3.54
C GLU A 6 -10.27 6.84 -2.84
N VAL A 7 -10.60 7.04 -1.59
CA VAL A 7 -10.18 8.21 -0.81
C VAL A 7 -9.36 7.75 0.39
N LEU A 8 -8.16 8.23 0.51
CA LEU A 8 -7.27 7.91 1.61
C LEU A 8 -6.46 9.15 1.99
N THR A 9 -7.11 10.03 2.71
CA THR A 9 -6.49 11.20 3.29
C THR A 9 -6.32 10.99 4.79
N LEU A 10 -5.82 11.99 5.48
CA LEU A 10 -5.64 11.92 6.93
C LEU A 10 -6.95 11.54 7.65
N ARG A 11 -8.09 11.95 7.11
CA ARG A 11 -9.39 11.66 7.73
C ARG A 11 -9.72 10.17 7.75
N GLU A 12 -9.35 9.43 6.71
CA GLU A 12 -9.67 8.01 6.57
C GLU A 12 -8.55 7.10 7.06
N ALA A 13 -7.37 7.66 7.35
CA ALA A 13 -6.16 6.88 7.57
C ALA A 13 -6.32 5.81 8.67
N SER A 14 -6.81 6.19 9.85
CA SER A 14 -6.97 5.24 10.96
C SER A 14 -7.96 4.13 10.64
N THR A 15 -9.11 4.49 10.08
CA THR A 15 -10.15 3.52 9.75
C THR A 15 -9.65 2.55 8.69
N THR A 16 -8.99 3.09 7.65
CA THR A 16 -8.44 2.27 6.57
C THR A 16 -7.36 1.34 7.11
N LEU A 17 -6.46 1.86 7.94
CA LEU A 17 -5.39 1.05 8.50
C LEU A 17 -5.94 -0.10 9.35
N ASN A 18 -6.93 0.16 10.20
CA ASN A 18 -7.56 -0.89 11.00
C ASN A 18 -8.17 -1.97 10.13
N MET A 19 -8.86 -1.57 9.07
CA MET A 19 -9.49 -2.51 8.14
C MET A 19 -8.43 -3.34 7.41
N LEU A 20 -7.36 -2.71 6.96
CA LEU A 20 -6.26 -3.41 6.28
C LEU A 20 -5.57 -4.38 7.23
N GLU A 21 -5.33 -3.96 8.46
CA GLU A 21 -4.69 -4.82 9.46
C GLU A 21 -5.49 -6.09 9.70
N GLN A 22 -6.81 -5.98 9.83
CA GLN A 22 -7.67 -7.15 10.02
C GLN A 22 -7.59 -8.08 8.81
N SER A 23 -7.62 -7.53 7.61
CA SER A 23 -7.49 -8.33 6.38
C SER A 23 -6.12 -9.00 6.29
N MET A 24 -5.08 -8.30 6.71
CA MET A 24 -3.72 -8.84 6.72
C MET A 24 -3.58 -10.02 7.68
N ARG A 25 -4.22 -9.93 8.85
CA ARG A 25 -4.19 -11.01 9.85
C ARG A 25 -4.86 -12.28 9.33
N ALA A 26 -5.90 -12.11 8.51
CA ALA A 26 -6.65 -13.23 7.96
C ALA A 26 -6.03 -13.82 6.70
N ASP A 27 -5.02 -13.16 6.14
CA ASP A 27 -4.41 -13.58 4.88
C ASP A 27 -3.22 -14.51 5.15
N ASP A 28 -3.30 -15.73 4.62
CA ASP A 28 -2.26 -16.76 4.81
C ASP A 28 -1.13 -16.66 3.78
N ALA A 29 -1.21 -15.74 2.83
CA ALA A 29 -0.20 -15.63 1.78
C ALA A 29 1.18 -15.27 2.37
N ALA A 30 2.22 -15.79 1.76
CA ALA A 30 3.60 -15.46 2.15
C ALA A 30 3.95 -14.01 1.83
N THR A 31 3.32 -13.44 0.81
CA THR A 31 3.48 -12.02 0.44
C THR A 31 2.10 -11.37 0.46
N LEU A 32 2.00 -10.28 1.23
CA LEU A 32 0.77 -9.50 1.29
C LEU A 32 0.79 -8.48 0.14
N THR A 33 -0.26 -8.50 -0.66
CA THR A 33 -0.37 -7.61 -1.83
C THR A 33 -1.49 -6.61 -1.59
N VAL A 34 -1.18 -5.32 -1.76
CA VAL A 34 -2.15 -4.23 -1.66
C VAL A 34 -2.45 -3.72 -3.05
N ASP A 35 -3.72 -3.71 -3.43
CA ASP A 35 -4.18 -3.16 -4.71
C ASP A 35 -4.56 -1.69 -4.48
N ALA A 36 -3.82 -0.80 -5.12
CA ALA A 36 -4.02 0.65 -5.02
C ALA A 36 -4.70 1.23 -6.27
N ALA A 37 -5.23 0.39 -7.15
CA ALA A 37 -5.75 0.85 -8.44
C ALA A 37 -6.98 1.76 -8.30
N ALA A 38 -7.76 1.60 -7.23
CA ALA A 38 -8.94 2.43 -7.01
C ALA A 38 -8.62 3.79 -6.38
N LEU A 39 -7.41 3.98 -5.88
CA LEU A 39 -7.03 5.18 -5.14
C LEU A 39 -7.02 6.40 -6.06
N ARG A 40 -7.82 7.41 -5.72
CA ARG A 40 -7.98 8.62 -6.53
C ARG A 40 -7.64 9.90 -5.78
N SER A 41 -8.09 9.99 -4.55
CA SER A 41 -7.95 11.19 -3.74
C SER A 41 -7.17 10.83 -2.49
N PHE A 42 -5.96 11.35 -2.35
CA PHE A 42 -5.09 10.97 -1.23
C PHE A 42 -4.07 12.07 -0.96
N ASP A 43 -3.50 12.00 0.23
CA ASP A 43 -2.39 12.86 0.65
C ASP A 43 -1.28 11.96 1.22
N THR A 44 -0.36 12.57 1.97
CA THR A 44 0.76 11.84 2.56
C THR A 44 0.31 10.74 3.54
N ALA A 45 -0.92 10.80 4.03
CA ALA A 45 -1.45 9.76 4.90
C ALA A 45 -1.49 8.40 4.18
N ALA A 46 -1.69 8.38 2.86
CA ALA A 46 -1.65 7.14 2.09
C ALA A 46 -0.27 6.49 2.18
N VAL A 47 0.79 7.29 2.10
CA VAL A 47 2.16 6.79 2.24
C VAL A 47 2.36 6.21 3.64
N ALA A 48 1.90 6.92 4.67
CA ALA A 48 2.02 6.48 6.05
C ALA A 48 1.30 5.16 6.29
N VAL A 49 0.09 5.01 5.74
CA VAL A 49 -0.67 3.77 5.86
C VAL A 49 0.07 2.61 5.21
N LEU A 50 0.61 2.81 4.01
CA LEU A 50 1.36 1.77 3.31
C LEU A 50 2.63 1.37 4.07
N LEU A 51 3.34 2.34 4.63
CA LEU A 51 4.54 2.06 5.42
C LEU A 51 4.19 1.28 6.68
N GLU A 52 3.09 1.58 7.33
CA GLU A 52 2.65 0.85 8.50
C GLU A 52 2.25 -0.58 8.14
N CYS A 53 1.56 -0.78 7.02
CA CYS A 53 1.25 -2.11 6.54
C CYS A 53 2.52 -2.92 6.28
N ARG A 54 3.52 -2.29 5.67
CA ARG A 54 4.80 -2.95 5.44
C ARG A 54 5.46 -3.35 6.76
N ARG A 55 5.43 -2.46 7.75
CA ARG A 55 6.00 -2.74 9.06
C ARG A 55 5.34 -3.96 9.70
N LEU A 56 4.01 -4.03 9.63
CA LEU A 56 3.25 -5.16 10.16
C LEU A 56 3.57 -6.45 9.41
N ALA A 57 3.65 -6.39 8.09
CA ALA A 57 3.98 -7.56 7.28
C ALA A 57 5.34 -8.13 7.69
N ARG A 58 6.34 -7.27 7.86
CA ARG A 58 7.68 -7.68 8.29
C ARG A 58 7.67 -8.27 9.70
N ALA A 59 6.88 -7.69 10.59
CA ALA A 59 6.75 -8.22 11.95
C ALA A 59 6.17 -9.64 11.94
N TRP A 60 5.36 -9.95 10.94
CA TRP A 60 4.77 -11.29 10.77
C TRP A 60 5.56 -12.16 9.80
N ASN A 61 6.76 -11.77 9.42
CA ASN A 61 7.65 -12.50 8.55
C ASN A 61 7.06 -12.71 7.15
N LYS A 62 6.35 -11.71 6.64
CA LYS A 62 5.73 -11.77 5.32
C LYS A 62 6.32 -10.72 4.40
N GLY A 63 6.32 -11.01 3.11
CA GLY A 63 6.65 -10.02 2.08
C GLY A 63 5.49 -9.03 1.93
N PHE A 64 5.77 -7.91 1.28
CA PHE A 64 4.78 -6.86 1.06
C PHE A 64 5.01 -6.22 -0.30
N GLU A 65 3.94 -6.07 -1.09
CA GLU A 65 4.02 -5.36 -2.36
C GLU A 65 2.75 -4.55 -2.60
N VAL A 66 2.87 -3.50 -3.42
CA VAL A 66 1.75 -2.65 -3.82
C VAL A 66 1.57 -2.77 -5.33
N ARG A 67 0.34 -3.01 -5.76
CA ARG A 67 -0.01 -3.13 -7.18
C ARG A 67 -0.93 -2.00 -7.60
N GLY A 68 -0.82 -1.63 -8.87
CA GLY A 68 -1.72 -0.65 -9.47
C GLY A 68 -1.60 0.76 -8.90
N ALA A 69 -0.46 1.09 -8.29
CA ALA A 69 -0.28 2.40 -7.69
C ALA A 69 -0.41 3.51 -8.76
N PRO A 70 -1.24 4.54 -8.50
CA PRO A 70 -1.29 5.69 -9.41
C PRO A 70 0.07 6.39 -9.47
N ALA A 71 0.35 7.02 -10.60
CA ALA A 71 1.63 7.72 -10.80
C ALA A 71 1.88 8.76 -9.70
N LYS A 72 0.83 9.47 -9.26
CA LYS A 72 0.97 10.46 -8.19
C LYS A 72 1.41 9.84 -6.88
N LEU A 73 0.99 8.61 -6.60
CA LEU A 73 1.40 7.92 -5.39
C LEU A 73 2.86 7.52 -5.46
N THR A 74 3.30 6.97 -6.58
CA THR A 74 4.71 6.59 -6.76
C THR A 74 5.62 7.81 -6.72
N GLU A 75 5.18 8.93 -7.30
CA GLU A 75 5.93 10.19 -7.22
C GLU A 75 6.04 10.69 -5.79
N LEU A 76 4.95 10.62 -5.03
CA LEU A 76 4.92 11.05 -3.64
C LEU A 76 5.86 10.21 -2.78
N VAL A 77 5.83 8.90 -2.95
CA VAL A 77 6.71 7.96 -2.25
C VAL A 77 8.16 8.26 -2.57
N ARG A 78 8.47 8.53 -3.83
CA ARG A 78 9.83 8.85 -4.27
C ARG A 78 10.29 10.19 -3.70
N MET A 79 9.39 11.17 -3.67
CA MET A 79 9.70 12.49 -3.13
C MET A 79 10.07 12.42 -1.65
N TYR A 80 9.42 11.54 -0.89
CA TYR A 80 9.75 11.33 0.53
C TYR A 80 10.92 10.39 0.74
N GLY A 81 11.50 9.85 -0.34
CA GLY A 81 12.67 8.99 -0.23
C GLY A 81 12.41 7.63 0.36
N VAL A 82 11.17 7.15 0.32
CA VAL A 82 10.79 5.85 0.90
C VAL A 82 10.43 4.82 -0.16
N ASP A 83 10.77 5.08 -1.41
CA ASP A 83 10.47 4.17 -2.52
C ASP A 83 11.20 2.82 -2.36
N SER A 84 12.36 2.80 -1.72
CA SER A 84 13.06 1.56 -1.45
C SER A 84 12.37 0.71 -0.39
N LEU A 85 11.47 1.29 0.40
CA LEU A 85 10.73 0.59 1.44
C LEU A 85 9.42 0.00 0.92
N LEU A 86 8.91 0.48 -0.22
CA LEU A 86 7.65 0.02 -0.77
C LEU A 86 7.91 -0.60 -2.15
N ALA A 87 7.63 -1.88 -2.27
CA ALA A 87 7.80 -2.60 -3.53
C ALA A 87 6.55 -2.39 -4.39
N PHE A 88 6.70 -1.62 -5.46
CA PHE A 88 5.61 -1.41 -6.42
C PHE A 88 5.74 -2.40 -7.55
N ALA A 89 4.73 -3.27 -7.68
CA ALA A 89 4.71 -4.23 -8.78
C ALA A 89 4.33 -3.50 -10.07
N ALA A 90 5.03 -3.82 -11.16
CA ALA A 90 4.71 -3.27 -12.46
C ALA A 90 3.33 -3.76 -12.92
N PRO A 91 2.55 -2.92 -13.65
CA PRO A 91 1.29 -3.38 -14.21
C PRO A 91 1.51 -4.53 -15.18
N PRO A 92 0.53 -5.45 -15.30
CA PRO A 92 0.62 -6.52 -16.29
C PRO A 92 0.82 -5.94 -17.69
N GLY A 93 1.76 -6.52 -18.43
CA GLY A 93 2.06 -6.06 -19.77
C GLY A 93 2.95 -4.83 -19.86
N ALA A 94 3.42 -4.31 -18.76
CA ALA A 94 4.37 -3.21 -18.76
C ALA A 94 5.70 -3.67 -19.38
N ALA A 95 6.17 -2.92 -20.38
CA ALA A 95 7.45 -3.20 -21.01
C ALA A 95 8.57 -2.54 -20.20
N HIS A 96 9.68 -3.19 -20.11
CA HIS A 96 10.84 -2.66 -19.41
C HIS A 96 12.06 -2.78 -20.24
#